data_b36cce8bd85b331d80ba6bc3c7afc44f
#
_entry.id   b36cce8bd85b331d80ba6bc3c7afc44f
#
_cell.length_a   1.000
_cell.length_b   1.000
_cell.length_c   1.000
_cell.angle_alpha   90.00
_cell.angle_beta   90.00
_cell.angle_gamma   90.00
#
_symmetry.space_group_name_H-M   'P 1'
#
loop_
_entity.id
_entity.type
_entity.pdbx_description
1 polymer ?
#
loop_
_entity_poly.entity_id
_entity_poly.type
_entity_poly.pdbx_seq_one_letter_code
_entity_poly.pdbx_strand_id
1 'polypeptide(L)'
;MNNECIFKTPLAHMLLNEKDGEIIHASFTRKRLIKTSNPTLLHAQKEIIEYFKGVRTRFTIKINPNGTVYQKKVWRELLQIKYGHTKYYSDIAKLLKSSPRAVGNACGSNKCLILIPCHRVISKNIKNGGFSSFGGIVHKDTLLMNEI
;
A
#
# COMPACT_ATOMS: atom_id res chain seq x y z
N MET A 1 0.11 15.99 -20.08
CA MET A 1 -0.56 14.97 -19.29
C MET A 1 -0.46 15.30 -17.82
N ASN A 2 -1.49 14.95 -17.10
CA ASN A 2 -1.59 15.14 -15.66
C ASN A 2 -0.77 14.07 -14.93
N ASN A 3 -0.08 14.44 -13.87
CA ASN A 3 0.73 13.50 -13.06
C ASN A 3 -0.05 12.95 -11.86
N GLU A 4 -1.30 13.31 -11.74
CA GLU A 4 -2.16 12.90 -10.63
C GLU A 4 -3.49 12.41 -11.16
N CYS A 5 -4.03 11.37 -10.53
CA CYS A 5 -5.39 10.94 -10.78
C CYS A 5 -6.07 10.51 -9.49
N ILE A 6 -7.39 10.51 -9.50
CA ILE A 6 -8.21 9.99 -8.40
C ILE A 6 -9.30 9.16 -9.03
N PHE A 7 -9.43 7.91 -8.60
CA PHE A 7 -10.40 6.98 -9.16
C PHE A 7 -11.14 6.22 -8.05
N LYS A 8 -12.26 5.61 -8.41
CA LYS A 8 -13.07 4.83 -7.46
C LYS A 8 -12.49 3.46 -7.22
N THR A 9 -12.52 3.03 -5.95
CA THR A 9 -12.32 1.64 -5.57
C THR A 9 -13.50 1.20 -4.69
N PRO A 10 -13.66 -0.10 -4.43
CA PRO A 10 -14.72 -0.55 -3.51
C PRO A 10 -14.63 0.00 -2.08
N LEU A 11 -13.43 0.42 -1.65
CA LEU A 11 -13.24 0.99 -0.31
C LEU A 11 -13.47 2.49 -0.29
N ALA A 12 -12.78 3.21 -1.18
CA ALA A 12 -12.75 4.67 -1.18
C ALA A 12 -12.12 5.13 -2.47
N HIS A 13 -12.17 6.43 -2.72
CA HIS A 13 -11.40 7.01 -3.82
C HIS A 13 -9.91 6.85 -3.53
N MET A 14 -9.14 6.56 -4.57
CA MET A 14 -7.69 6.43 -4.46
C MET A 14 -6.99 7.45 -5.33
N LEU A 15 -6.02 8.13 -4.71
CA LEU A 15 -5.18 9.11 -5.36
C LEU A 15 -3.85 8.47 -5.72
N LEU A 16 -3.42 8.69 -6.96
CA LEU A 16 -2.11 8.24 -7.44
C LEU A 16 -1.34 9.44 -7.98
N ASN A 17 -0.04 9.49 -7.68
CA ASN A 17 0.89 10.41 -8.30
C ASN A 17 1.99 9.63 -9.01
N GLU A 18 2.41 10.12 -10.18
CA GLU A 18 3.47 9.49 -10.96
C GLU A 18 4.57 10.52 -11.26
N LYS A 19 5.79 10.01 -11.38
CA LYS A 19 6.96 10.78 -11.81
C LYS A 19 7.89 9.87 -12.59
N ASP A 20 8.29 10.32 -13.77
CA ASP A 20 9.25 9.58 -14.63
C ASP A 20 8.85 8.13 -14.88
N GLY A 21 7.55 7.88 -15.06
CA GLY A 21 7.03 6.55 -15.36
C GLY A 21 6.88 5.63 -14.16
N GLU A 22 6.99 6.16 -12.94
CA GLU A 22 6.88 5.38 -11.71
C GLU A 22 5.84 6.01 -10.78
N ILE A 23 5.16 5.17 -10.03
CA ILE A 23 4.22 5.64 -9.01
C ILE A 23 5.01 6.05 -7.77
N ILE A 24 4.87 7.30 -7.37
CA ILE A 24 5.55 7.84 -6.20
C ILE A 24 4.64 7.99 -4.99
N HIS A 25 3.32 7.93 -5.20
CA HIS A 25 2.35 8.06 -4.11
C HIS A 25 1.05 7.38 -4.48
N ALA A 26 0.48 6.67 -3.52
CA ALA A 26 -0.85 6.07 -3.61
C ALA A 26 -1.50 6.12 -2.23
N SER A 27 -2.67 6.72 -2.14
CA SER A 27 -3.37 6.86 -0.86
C SER A 27 -4.88 6.95 -1.08
N PHE A 28 -5.64 6.62 -0.04
CA PHE A 28 -7.08 6.86 -0.06
C PHE A 28 -7.35 8.35 0.17
N THR A 29 -8.43 8.83 -0.43
CA THR A 29 -8.79 10.25 -0.34
C THR A 29 -10.30 10.43 -0.40
N ARG A 30 -10.80 11.55 0.11
CA ARG A 30 -12.20 11.97 -0.02
C ARG A 30 -12.41 12.98 -1.15
N LYS A 31 -11.34 13.31 -1.87
CA LYS A 31 -11.40 14.29 -2.95
C LYS A 31 -12.17 13.75 -4.15
N ARG A 32 -12.58 14.66 -5.01
CA ARG A 32 -13.31 14.33 -6.24
C ARG A 32 -12.43 13.56 -7.21
N LEU A 33 -13.08 12.79 -8.07
CA LEU A 33 -12.40 12.04 -9.12
C LEU A 33 -11.64 12.97 -10.05
N ILE A 34 -10.44 12.55 -10.43
CA ILE A 34 -9.59 13.26 -11.40
C ILE A 34 -9.21 12.25 -12.48
N LYS A 35 -9.70 12.45 -13.68
CA LYS A 35 -9.39 11.59 -14.82
C LYS A 35 -7.96 11.83 -15.30
N THR A 36 -7.39 10.85 -15.96
CA THR A 36 -6.05 10.95 -16.53
C THR A 36 -5.97 10.27 -17.88
N SER A 37 -5.05 10.73 -18.71
CA SER A 37 -4.62 10.05 -19.93
C SER A 37 -3.17 9.55 -19.80
N ASN A 38 -2.54 9.74 -18.64
CA ASN A 38 -1.17 9.32 -18.38
C ASN A 38 -1.09 7.79 -18.38
N PRO A 39 -0.27 7.18 -19.26
CA PRO A 39 -0.22 5.71 -19.37
C PRO A 39 0.18 4.99 -18.08
N THR A 40 1.10 5.57 -17.32
CA THR A 40 1.54 4.97 -16.05
C THR A 40 0.41 4.97 -15.03
N LEU A 41 -0.31 6.08 -14.90
CA LEU A 41 -1.45 6.17 -14.00
C LEU A 41 -2.58 5.22 -14.41
N LEU A 42 -2.86 5.11 -15.70
CA LEU A 42 -3.88 4.20 -16.22
C LEU A 42 -3.49 2.73 -15.95
N HIS A 43 -2.21 2.40 -16.11
CA HIS A 43 -1.71 1.04 -15.80
C HIS A 43 -1.90 0.73 -14.32
N ALA A 44 -1.53 1.67 -13.45
CA ALA A 44 -1.68 1.48 -12.01
C ALA A 44 -3.15 1.34 -11.61
N GLN A 45 -4.04 2.16 -12.15
CA GLN A 45 -5.48 2.05 -11.90
C GLN A 45 -6.00 0.67 -12.29
N LYS A 46 -5.63 0.20 -13.47
CA LYS A 46 -6.06 -1.10 -13.97
C LYS A 46 -5.65 -2.21 -13.00
N GLU A 47 -4.39 -2.22 -12.59
CA GLU A 47 -3.89 -3.25 -11.68
C GLU A 47 -4.57 -3.21 -10.31
N ILE A 48 -4.81 -2.01 -9.78
CA ILE A 48 -5.48 -1.86 -8.49
C ILE A 48 -6.94 -2.32 -8.58
N ILE A 49 -7.63 -1.98 -9.66
CA ILE A 49 -9.02 -2.43 -9.87
C ILE A 49 -9.06 -3.95 -10.00
N GLU A 50 -8.13 -4.55 -10.74
CA GLU A 50 -8.02 -6.01 -10.86
C GLU A 50 -7.74 -6.66 -9.51
N TYR A 51 -6.93 -6.04 -8.68
CA TYR A 51 -6.66 -6.51 -7.31
C TYR A 51 -7.97 -6.56 -6.50
N PHE A 52 -8.76 -5.50 -6.53
CA PHE A 52 -10.04 -5.49 -5.81
C PHE A 52 -11.06 -6.49 -6.36
N LYS A 53 -10.97 -6.83 -7.63
CA LYS A 53 -11.83 -7.86 -8.24
C LYS A 53 -11.39 -9.28 -7.93
N GLY A 54 -10.24 -9.45 -7.27
CA GLY A 54 -9.70 -10.75 -6.94
C GLY A 54 -9.03 -11.47 -8.11
N VAL A 55 -8.77 -10.77 -9.24
CA VAL A 55 -8.16 -11.38 -10.43
C VAL A 55 -6.67 -11.07 -10.55
N ARG A 56 -6.13 -10.27 -9.66
CA ARG A 56 -4.70 -9.93 -9.64
C ARG A 56 -4.14 -10.08 -8.23
N THR A 57 -3.03 -10.80 -8.11
CA THR A 57 -2.36 -11.04 -6.83
C THR A 57 -0.99 -10.35 -6.73
N ARG A 58 -0.45 -9.84 -7.84
CA ARG A 58 0.85 -9.17 -7.90
C ARG A 58 0.75 -7.91 -8.74
N PHE A 59 1.49 -6.89 -8.36
CA PHE A 59 1.59 -5.66 -9.14
C PHE A 59 2.85 -5.66 -9.99
N THR A 60 2.74 -5.23 -11.24
CA THR A 60 3.88 -5.06 -12.14
C THR A 60 4.27 -3.60 -12.32
N ILE A 61 3.38 -2.69 -11.91
CA ILE A 61 3.65 -1.25 -12.01
C ILE A 61 4.89 -0.89 -11.17
N LYS A 62 5.75 -0.06 -11.72
CA LYS A 62 6.95 0.39 -11.02
C LYS A 62 6.58 1.45 -9.99
N ILE A 63 7.17 1.33 -8.80
CA ILE A 63 6.96 2.29 -7.71
C ILE A 63 8.29 2.87 -7.26
N ASN A 64 8.27 4.12 -6.84
CA ASN A 64 9.48 4.79 -6.33
C ASN A 64 9.09 5.83 -5.28
N PRO A 65 8.55 5.39 -4.14
CA PRO A 65 8.16 6.31 -3.07
C PRO A 65 9.39 6.89 -2.38
N ASN A 66 9.31 8.17 -2.03
CA ASN A 66 10.36 8.81 -1.24
C ASN A 66 10.23 8.41 0.23
N GLY A 67 11.37 8.22 0.89
CA GLY A 67 11.39 7.84 2.29
C GLY A 67 12.82 7.77 2.82
N THR A 68 12.96 7.57 4.12
CA THR A 68 14.26 7.38 4.75
C THR A 68 14.85 6.02 4.35
N VAL A 69 16.14 5.84 4.59
CA VAL A 69 16.80 4.55 4.33
C VAL A 69 16.11 3.43 5.10
N TYR A 70 15.77 3.67 6.37
CA TYR A 70 15.09 2.68 7.19
C TYR A 70 13.68 2.37 6.68
N GLN A 71 12.90 3.39 6.35
CA GLN A 71 11.56 3.21 5.79
C GLN A 71 11.62 2.35 4.53
N LYS A 72 12.54 2.65 3.64
CA LYS A 72 12.70 1.87 2.40
C LYS A 72 13.08 0.42 2.66
N LYS A 73 13.89 0.16 3.69
CA LYS A 73 14.21 -1.23 4.09
C LYS A 73 12.96 -1.97 4.56
N VAL A 74 12.15 -1.34 5.39
CA VAL A 74 10.88 -1.94 5.84
C VAL A 74 9.97 -2.19 4.65
N TRP A 75 9.76 -1.19 3.80
CA TRP A 75 8.87 -1.33 2.63
C TRP A 75 9.33 -2.45 1.70
N ARG A 76 10.63 -2.63 1.55
CA ARG A 76 11.18 -3.73 0.74
C ARG A 76 10.81 -5.09 1.32
N GLU A 77 10.85 -5.21 2.64
CA GLU A 77 10.42 -6.45 3.32
C GLU A 77 8.91 -6.68 3.15
N LEU A 78 8.12 -5.62 3.20
CA LEU A 78 6.67 -5.72 2.97
C LEU A 78 6.37 -6.28 1.58
N LEU A 79 7.14 -5.86 0.58
CA LEU A 79 6.97 -6.33 -0.80
C LEU A 79 7.22 -7.84 -0.95
N GLN A 80 7.90 -8.47 0.01
CA GLN A 80 8.14 -9.90 -0.01
C GLN A 80 6.96 -10.71 0.56
N ILE A 81 6.00 -10.06 1.21
CA ILE A 81 4.84 -10.76 1.76
C ILE A 81 3.85 -11.03 0.63
N LYS A 82 3.63 -12.32 0.36
CA LYS A 82 2.78 -12.74 -0.74
C LYS A 82 1.30 -12.47 -0.44
N TYR A 83 0.53 -12.30 -1.50
CA TYR A 83 -0.92 -12.18 -1.44
C TYR A 83 -1.50 -13.32 -0.59
N GLY A 84 -2.43 -12.99 0.29
CA GLY A 84 -3.07 -13.96 1.17
C GLY A 84 -2.25 -14.37 2.39
N HIS A 85 -1.06 -13.80 2.55
CA HIS A 85 -0.18 -14.09 3.69
C HIS A 85 -0.05 -12.86 4.57
N THR A 86 0.33 -13.10 5.83
CA THR A 86 0.61 -12.03 6.79
C THR A 86 1.91 -12.31 7.52
N LYS A 87 2.51 -11.26 8.09
CA LYS A 87 3.64 -11.37 9.00
C LYS A 87 3.37 -10.48 10.21
N TYR A 88 4.04 -10.78 11.31
CA TYR A 88 3.99 -9.93 12.49
C TYR A 88 5.03 -8.82 12.40
N TYR A 89 4.76 -7.69 13.04
CA TYR A 89 5.74 -6.61 13.13
C TYR A 89 7.07 -7.11 13.71
N SER A 90 7.01 -8.04 14.68
CA SER A 90 8.21 -8.63 15.28
C SER A 90 9.03 -9.45 14.29
N ASP A 91 8.39 -10.09 13.32
CA ASP A 91 9.10 -10.90 12.31
C ASP A 91 10.00 -9.98 11.44
N ILE A 92 9.44 -8.86 11.01
CA ILE A 92 10.18 -7.89 10.20
C ILE A 92 11.28 -7.23 11.03
N ALA A 93 10.97 -6.89 12.29
CA ALA A 93 11.94 -6.30 13.20
C ALA A 93 13.17 -7.20 13.39
N LYS A 94 12.96 -8.49 13.52
CA LYS A 94 14.09 -9.45 13.65
C LYS A 94 14.97 -9.43 12.40
N LEU A 95 14.38 -9.44 11.22
CA LEU A 95 15.14 -9.39 9.96
C LEU A 95 16.00 -8.14 9.84
N LEU A 96 15.50 -7.01 10.32
CA LEU A 96 16.15 -5.71 10.19
C LEU A 96 16.96 -5.32 11.43
N LYS A 97 17.02 -6.19 12.45
CA LYS A 97 17.67 -5.90 13.75
C LYS A 97 17.13 -4.59 14.34
N SER A 98 15.82 -4.49 14.38
CA SER A 98 15.07 -3.30 14.80
C SER A 98 14.02 -3.67 15.84
N SER A 99 13.01 -2.83 16.03
CA SER A 99 11.92 -3.07 16.97
C SER A 99 10.57 -3.10 16.26
N PRO A 100 9.58 -3.83 16.81
CA PRO A 100 8.23 -3.82 16.24
C PRO A 100 7.65 -2.40 16.13
N ARG A 101 7.95 -1.54 17.10
CA ARG A 101 7.47 -0.15 17.09
C ARG A 101 8.03 0.64 15.91
N ALA A 102 9.34 0.50 15.64
CA ALA A 102 9.99 1.17 14.52
C ALA A 102 9.42 0.67 13.19
N VAL A 103 9.20 -0.63 13.07
CA VAL A 103 8.57 -1.22 11.89
C VAL A 103 7.15 -0.67 11.72
N GLY A 104 6.38 -0.60 12.81
CA GLY A 104 5.03 -0.04 12.77
C GLY A 104 5.00 1.41 12.29
N ASN A 105 5.94 2.21 12.76
CA ASN A 105 6.06 3.62 12.33
C ASN A 105 6.38 3.70 10.82
N ALA A 106 7.27 2.86 10.32
CA ALA A 106 7.61 2.83 8.92
C ALA A 106 6.42 2.34 8.05
N CYS A 107 5.63 1.39 8.55
CA CYS A 107 4.40 0.98 7.90
C CYS A 107 3.41 2.13 7.84
N GLY A 108 3.28 2.88 8.93
CA GLY A 108 2.39 4.05 8.98
C GLY A 108 2.81 5.18 8.05
N SER A 109 4.07 5.20 7.63
CA SER A 109 4.61 6.20 6.70
C SER A 109 4.58 5.72 5.24
N ASN A 110 3.96 4.58 4.97
CA ASN A 110 3.89 4.02 3.61
C ASN A 110 3.26 5.03 2.64
N LYS A 111 4.02 5.38 1.61
CA LYS A 111 3.61 6.33 0.58
C LYS A 111 2.79 5.70 -0.55
N CYS A 112 2.82 4.37 -0.68
CA CYS A 112 2.16 3.66 -1.77
C CYS A 112 1.26 2.55 -1.21
N LEU A 113 0.11 2.93 -0.64
CA LEU A 113 -0.84 1.99 -0.08
C LEU A 113 -1.26 0.96 -1.12
N ILE A 114 -1.49 -0.26 -0.69
CA ILE A 114 -1.86 -1.41 -1.50
C ILE A 114 -0.68 -1.90 -2.34
N LEU A 115 -0.01 -1.04 -3.08
CA LEU A 115 1.16 -1.41 -3.91
C LEU A 115 2.31 -1.89 -3.02
N ILE A 116 2.51 -1.25 -1.87
CA ILE A 116 3.38 -1.76 -0.80
C ILE A 116 2.42 -2.28 0.29
N PRO A 117 2.36 -3.59 0.51
CA PRO A 117 1.27 -4.19 1.28
C PRO A 117 1.45 -4.09 2.79
N CYS A 118 1.44 -2.88 3.34
CA CYS A 118 1.53 -2.68 4.78
C CYS A 118 0.32 -3.26 5.53
N HIS A 119 -0.79 -3.51 4.84
CA HIS A 119 -1.95 -4.17 5.41
C HIS A 119 -1.70 -5.65 5.76
N ARG A 120 -0.62 -6.26 5.22
CA ARG A 120 -0.25 -7.66 5.49
C ARG A 120 0.61 -7.82 6.74
N VAL A 121 0.88 -6.74 7.47
CA VAL A 121 1.61 -6.81 8.74
C VAL A 121 0.64 -6.60 9.88
N ILE A 122 0.66 -7.50 10.85
CA ILE A 122 -0.29 -7.50 11.95
C ILE A 122 0.45 -7.62 13.29
N SER A 123 -0.25 -7.27 14.36
CA SER A 123 0.27 -7.41 15.72
C SER A 123 -0.01 -8.82 16.26
N LYS A 124 0.91 -9.36 17.05
CA LYS A 124 0.70 -10.61 17.78
C LYS A 124 -0.39 -10.48 18.84
N ASN A 125 -0.60 -9.27 19.34
CA ASN A 125 -1.48 -9.01 20.47
C ASN A 125 -2.90 -8.70 20.03
N ILE A 126 -3.51 -9.57 19.22
CA ILE A 126 -4.95 -9.56 18.99
C ILE A 126 -5.42 -8.55 17.97
N LYS A 127 -4.95 -7.33 18.03
CA LYS A 127 -5.43 -6.26 17.16
C LYS A 127 -4.41 -5.95 16.08
N ASN A 128 -4.91 -5.72 14.87
CA ASN A 128 -4.07 -5.24 13.81
C ASN A 128 -3.43 -3.91 14.22
N GLY A 129 -2.17 -3.72 13.85
CA GLY A 129 -1.47 -2.48 14.09
C GLY A 129 -2.16 -1.30 13.43
N GLY A 130 -1.82 -0.11 13.85
CA GLY A 130 -2.39 1.10 13.29
C GLY A 130 -2.18 1.19 11.78
N PHE A 131 -3.21 1.58 11.07
CA PHE A 131 -3.16 1.87 9.65
C PHE A 131 -3.46 3.36 9.51
N SER A 132 -2.46 4.13 9.09
CA SER A 132 -2.54 5.59 9.15
C SER A 132 -3.35 6.22 8.02
N SER A 133 -3.82 5.43 7.05
CA SER A 133 -4.68 5.93 6.00
C SER A 133 -6.07 6.22 6.55
N PHE A 134 -6.82 7.08 5.87
CA PHE A 134 -8.21 7.31 6.22
C PHE A 134 -8.98 5.98 6.15
N GLY A 135 -9.85 5.73 7.11
CA GLY A 135 -10.50 4.42 7.29
C GLY A 135 -9.75 3.50 8.27
N GLY A 136 -8.45 3.73 8.48
CA GLY A 136 -7.66 3.06 9.50
C GLY A 136 -7.74 1.54 9.49
N ILE A 137 -7.96 0.96 10.66
CA ILE A 137 -8.04 -0.50 10.84
C ILE A 137 -9.17 -1.13 10.02
N VAL A 138 -10.28 -0.42 9.83
CA VAL A 138 -11.40 -0.94 9.03
C VAL A 138 -10.95 -1.22 7.59
N HIS A 139 -10.22 -0.30 6.98
CA HIS A 139 -9.68 -0.51 5.63
C HIS A 139 -8.65 -1.62 5.59
N LYS A 140 -7.80 -1.72 6.62
CA LYS A 140 -6.81 -2.78 6.74
C LYS A 140 -7.47 -4.14 6.77
N ASP A 141 -8.51 -4.31 7.60
CA ASP A 141 -9.23 -5.57 7.72
C ASP A 141 -9.92 -5.93 6.41
N THR A 142 -10.54 -4.95 5.75
CA THR A 142 -11.19 -5.18 4.46
C THR A 142 -10.20 -5.64 3.41
N LEU A 143 -9.00 -5.04 3.35
CA LEU A 143 -7.96 -5.46 2.42
C LEU A 143 -7.50 -6.90 2.70
N LEU A 144 -7.32 -7.26 3.98
CA LEU A 144 -6.95 -8.63 4.35
C LEU A 144 -8.05 -9.62 3.95
N MET A 145 -9.31 -9.29 4.19
CA MET A 145 -10.44 -10.14 3.81
C MET A 145 -10.52 -10.31 2.30
N ASN A 146 -10.22 -9.27 1.53
CA ASN A 146 -10.20 -9.33 0.07
C ASN A 146 -9.19 -10.35 -0.45
N GLU A 147 -8.15 -10.64 0.32
CA GLU A 147 -7.07 -11.55 -0.07
C GLU A 147 -7.28 -13.01 0.37
N ILE A 148 -8.37 -13.31 1.04
CA ILE A 148 -8.64 -14.68 1.50
C ILE A 148 -9.18 -15.59 0.40
#